data_bcb38005ff497c3c3e60bffd83607fc5
#
_entry.id   bcb38005ff497c3c3e60bffd83607fc5
#
_cell.length_a   1.000
_cell.length_b   1.000
_cell.length_c   1.000
_cell.angle_alpha   90.00
_cell.angle_beta   90.00
_cell.angle_gamma   90.00
#
_symmetry.space_group_name_H-M   'P 1'
#
loop_
_entity.id
_entity.type
_entity.pdbx_description
1 polymer ?
#
loop_
_entity_poly.entity_id
_entity_poly.type
_entity_poly.pdbx_seq_one_letter_code
_entity_poly.pdbx_strand_id
1 'polypeptide(L)'
;MLNYTGLENKNVLVVGLAKSGYEAAKLLSKLGANVTVNDGKDLSQDAHAKDLESMGISVVSGSHPLTLLDNNPIIVKNPGIPYTVSIIDEAVKRGLKILTEVELSYLISEAAIIAVTGTNGKTTVTSLIGDMFKKSRLTGRLSGNIGYVASKVAQEVKPTDYLVTELSSFQLLGIEKYKPHIAIITNIYSAHLDYHENLENYQNAKKQIYKNQTEEDYLICNYHQRQVIESEELKAKTLYFSTQQEVDGIYIKDGFIVYKGVRIINTEDLVLPGEHNLENILAAVLACILAGVPIKAIIDSLTTFSGIEHRLQYVGTNRTNKYYNDSKATNTLATQFALNSFNQPIIWLCGGLDRGNEFDELIPYMENVRAMVVFGQTKAKFAKLGNSQGKSVIEANNVEDAVDKVQDIIEPNDVVLLSPACASWDQYSTFEERGEKFIERFRAHLPSY
;
A
#
# COMPACT_ATOMS: atom_id res chain seq x y z
N MET A 1 28.57 -8.96 6.40
CA MET A 1 28.78 -9.51 5.04
C MET A 1 27.55 -10.28 4.66
N LEU A 2 27.11 -10.19 3.39
CA LEU A 2 25.99 -11.00 2.89
C LEU A 2 26.49 -12.47 2.80
N ASN A 3 25.89 -13.37 3.58
CA ASN A 3 26.36 -14.76 3.71
C ASN A 3 25.73 -15.74 2.70
N TYR A 4 25.00 -15.25 1.69
CA TYR A 4 24.34 -16.11 0.72
C TYR A 4 25.24 -16.41 -0.47
N THR A 5 25.67 -17.65 -0.64
CA THR A 5 26.58 -18.11 -1.71
C THR A 5 25.85 -18.82 -2.87
N GLY A 6 24.53 -19.00 -2.78
CA GLY A 6 23.76 -19.79 -3.76
C GLY A 6 23.67 -19.20 -5.16
N LEU A 7 24.10 -17.95 -5.37
CA LEU A 7 24.11 -17.27 -6.67
C LEU A 7 25.52 -16.99 -7.20
N GLU A 8 26.57 -17.33 -6.46
CA GLU A 8 27.95 -17.14 -6.89
C GLU A 8 28.25 -17.89 -8.20
N ASN A 9 28.84 -17.18 -9.13
CA ASN A 9 29.16 -17.66 -10.51
C ASN A 9 27.94 -18.14 -11.33
N LYS A 10 26.70 -17.85 -10.90
CA LYS A 10 25.49 -18.14 -11.68
C LYS A 10 25.22 -17.04 -12.69
N ASN A 11 24.77 -17.44 -13.87
CA ASN A 11 24.28 -16.50 -14.86
C ASN A 11 22.89 -16.02 -14.42
N VAL A 12 22.70 -14.73 -14.29
CA VAL A 12 21.42 -14.13 -13.91
C VAL A 12 21.06 -13.04 -14.90
N LEU A 13 19.85 -13.14 -15.44
CA LEU A 13 19.27 -12.14 -16.33
C LEU A 13 18.20 -11.35 -15.56
N VAL A 14 18.46 -10.07 -15.34
CA VAL A 14 17.47 -9.14 -14.78
C VAL A 14 16.66 -8.55 -15.92
N VAL A 15 15.35 -8.77 -15.92
CA VAL A 15 14.44 -8.26 -16.96
C VAL A 15 13.62 -7.10 -16.43
N GLY A 16 13.88 -5.90 -16.98
CA GLY A 16 13.28 -4.63 -16.62
C GLY A 16 14.14 -3.80 -15.66
N LEU A 17 14.57 -2.61 -16.10
CA LEU A 17 15.40 -1.67 -15.34
C LEU A 17 14.57 -0.55 -14.71
N ALA A 18 13.59 -0.91 -13.86
CA ALA A 18 13.00 0.03 -12.90
C ALA A 18 13.74 -0.07 -11.54
N LYS A 19 13.28 0.64 -10.52
CA LYS A 19 13.92 0.67 -9.19
C LYS A 19 14.27 -0.72 -8.65
N SER A 20 13.37 -1.69 -8.73
CA SER A 20 13.59 -3.05 -8.24
C SER A 20 14.63 -3.81 -9.05
N GLY A 21 14.61 -3.68 -10.38
CA GLY A 21 15.60 -4.30 -11.26
C GLY A 21 17.01 -3.75 -11.06
N TYR A 22 17.12 -2.44 -10.88
CA TYR A 22 18.40 -1.78 -10.58
C TYR A 22 19.01 -2.28 -9.26
N GLU A 23 18.24 -2.27 -8.16
CA GLU A 23 18.74 -2.75 -6.86
C GLU A 23 18.99 -4.26 -6.86
N ALA A 24 18.20 -5.05 -7.59
CA ALA A 24 18.44 -6.48 -7.80
C ALA A 24 19.76 -6.74 -8.53
N ALA A 25 20.03 -6.03 -9.62
CA ALA A 25 21.27 -6.19 -10.38
C ALA A 25 22.51 -5.86 -9.53
N LYS A 26 22.47 -4.79 -8.75
CA LYS A 26 23.53 -4.41 -7.80
C LYS A 26 23.76 -5.46 -6.72
N LEU A 27 22.68 -5.97 -6.12
CA LEU A 27 22.78 -7.03 -5.11
C LEU A 27 23.37 -8.31 -5.71
N LEU A 28 22.87 -8.76 -6.87
CA LEU A 28 23.32 -9.96 -7.54
C LEU A 28 24.82 -9.90 -7.89
N SER A 29 25.29 -8.75 -8.39
CA SER A 29 26.72 -8.53 -8.63
C SER A 29 27.54 -8.61 -7.35
N LYS A 30 27.06 -8.03 -6.23
CA LYS A 30 27.72 -8.16 -4.91
C LYS A 30 27.77 -9.61 -4.40
N LEU A 31 26.79 -10.44 -4.78
CA LEU A 31 26.73 -11.86 -4.46
C LEU A 31 27.57 -12.74 -5.40
N GLY A 32 28.34 -12.13 -6.30
CA GLY A 32 29.24 -12.83 -7.23
C GLY A 32 28.54 -13.48 -8.42
N ALA A 33 27.32 -13.10 -8.75
CA ALA A 33 26.64 -13.57 -9.95
C ALA A 33 27.15 -12.87 -11.22
N ASN A 34 27.09 -13.57 -12.35
CA ASN A 34 27.32 -13.02 -13.69
C ASN A 34 26.01 -12.37 -14.16
N VAL A 35 25.88 -11.06 -13.98
CA VAL A 35 24.63 -10.33 -14.18
C VAL A 35 24.58 -9.70 -15.56
N THR A 36 23.47 -9.93 -16.27
CA THR A 36 23.07 -9.16 -17.45
C THR A 36 21.71 -8.52 -17.17
N VAL A 37 21.53 -7.25 -17.53
CA VAL A 37 20.25 -6.55 -17.45
C VAL A 37 19.68 -6.39 -18.85
N ASN A 38 18.37 -6.67 -19.00
CA ASN A 38 17.66 -6.45 -20.26
C ASN A 38 16.40 -5.59 -20.05
N ASP A 39 16.18 -4.62 -20.93
CA ASP A 39 14.95 -3.84 -21.00
C ASP A 39 14.55 -3.60 -22.45
N GLY A 40 13.25 -3.67 -22.74
CA GLY A 40 12.70 -3.40 -24.08
C GLY A 40 12.76 -1.91 -24.49
N LYS A 41 12.95 -1.01 -23.54
CA LYS A 41 13.11 0.43 -23.80
C LYS A 41 14.56 0.75 -24.15
N ASP A 42 14.76 1.80 -24.93
CA ASP A 42 16.10 2.38 -25.09
C ASP A 42 16.54 3.05 -23.78
N LEU A 43 17.65 2.55 -23.22
CA LEU A 43 18.24 3.03 -21.98
C LEU A 43 19.55 3.81 -22.19
N SER A 44 19.88 4.21 -23.39
CA SER A 44 21.13 4.90 -23.74
C SER A 44 21.39 6.17 -22.92
N GLN A 45 20.34 6.82 -22.42
CA GLN A 45 20.40 8.01 -21.58
C GLN A 45 19.99 7.75 -20.12
N ASP A 46 19.66 6.50 -19.77
CA ASP A 46 19.23 6.17 -18.41
C ASP A 46 20.40 6.18 -17.42
N ALA A 47 20.25 6.89 -16.31
CA ALA A 47 21.29 7.03 -15.30
C ALA A 47 21.59 5.72 -14.57
N HIS A 48 20.57 4.88 -14.32
CA HIS A 48 20.75 3.57 -13.68
C HIS A 48 21.50 2.61 -14.61
N ALA A 49 21.21 2.64 -15.92
CA ALA A 49 21.93 1.82 -16.90
C ALA A 49 23.42 2.17 -16.92
N LYS A 50 23.75 3.47 -17.01
CA LYS A 50 25.15 3.96 -16.98
C LYS A 50 25.87 3.61 -15.68
N ASP A 51 25.18 3.68 -14.53
CA ASP A 51 25.76 3.28 -13.24
C ASP A 51 26.07 1.78 -13.21
N LEU A 52 25.17 0.93 -13.69
CA LEU A 52 25.39 -0.53 -13.76
C LEU A 52 26.55 -0.89 -14.71
N GLU A 53 26.62 -0.24 -15.87
CA GLU A 53 27.73 -0.45 -16.83
C GLU A 53 29.08 -0.04 -16.22
N SER A 54 29.11 1.05 -15.44
CA SER A 54 30.31 1.47 -14.71
C SER A 54 30.78 0.46 -13.65
N MET A 55 29.84 -0.37 -13.15
CA MET A 55 30.11 -1.49 -12.24
C MET A 55 30.50 -2.78 -12.97
N GLY A 56 30.58 -2.77 -14.30
CA GLY A 56 30.90 -3.95 -15.13
C GLY A 56 29.70 -4.86 -15.39
N ILE A 57 28.48 -4.42 -15.14
CA ILE A 57 27.25 -5.17 -15.43
C ILE A 57 26.81 -4.87 -16.86
N SER A 58 26.60 -5.93 -17.67
CA SER A 58 26.12 -5.76 -19.04
C SER A 58 24.67 -5.33 -19.09
N VAL A 59 24.37 -4.27 -19.88
CA VAL A 59 23.00 -3.78 -20.12
C VAL A 59 22.66 -3.92 -21.61
N VAL A 60 21.59 -4.65 -21.92
CA VAL A 60 21.04 -4.86 -23.27
C VAL A 60 19.66 -4.21 -23.32
N SER A 61 19.52 -3.13 -24.09
CA SER A 61 18.29 -2.33 -24.14
C SER A 61 17.71 -2.17 -25.55
N GLY A 62 16.48 -1.71 -25.68
CA GLY A 62 15.77 -1.47 -26.95
C GLY A 62 15.11 -2.70 -27.56
N SER A 63 15.35 -3.89 -27.05
CA SER A 63 14.71 -5.15 -27.50
C SER A 63 14.90 -6.27 -26.47
N HIS A 64 14.29 -7.42 -26.74
CA HIS A 64 14.42 -8.63 -25.93
C HIS A 64 15.04 -9.77 -26.75
N PRO A 65 16.37 -9.80 -26.96
CA PRO A 65 17.02 -10.86 -27.73
C PRO A 65 16.92 -12.20 -27.00
N LEU A 66 16.35 -13.22 -27.63
CA LEU A 66 16.19 -14.56 -27.04
C LEU A 66 17.53 -15.28 -26.79
N THR A 67 18.59 -14.85 -27.45
CA THR A 67 19.97 -15.35 -27.21
C THR A 67 20.47 -15.08 -25.78
N LEU A 68 19.86 -14.14 -25.06
CA LEU A 68 20.16 -13.91 -23.63
C LEU A 68 19.79 -15.11 -22.76
N LEU A 69 18.95 -16.02 -23.24
CA LEU A 69 18.53 -17.24 -22.55
C LEU A 69 19.40 -18.47 -22.83
N ASP A 70 20.37 -18.40 -23.76
CA ASP A 70 21.11 -19.56 -24.26
C ASP A 70 22.03 -20.21 -23.19
N ASN A 71 22.44 -19.43 -22.19
CA ASN A 71 23.23 -19.95 -21.05
C ASN A 71 22.37 -20.37 -19.86
N ASN A 72 21.07 -20.63 -20.08
CA ASN A 72 20.09 -21.01 -19.03
C ASN A 72 20.19 -20.16 -17.78
N PRO A 73 20.06 -18.81 -17.86
CA PRO A 73 20.19 -17.95 -16.70
C PRO A 73 19.02 -18.11 -15.74
N ILE A 74 19.23 -17.79 -14.47
CA ILE A 74 18.14 -17.49 -13.54
C ILE A 74 17.58 -16.13 -13.97
N ILE A 75 16.27 -16.03 -14.13
CA ILE A 75 15.60 -14.78 -14.49
C ILE A 75 15.19 -14.07 -13.19
N VAL A 76 15.51 -12.78 -13.06
CA VAL A 76 14.91 -11.91 -12.05
C VAL A 76 14.06 -10.87 -12.77
N LYS A 77 12.77 -11.09 -12.75
CA LYS A 77 11.78 -10.32 -13.51
C LYS A 77 11.26 -9.13 -12.69
N ASN A 78 11.20 -7.94 -13.29
CA ASN A 78 10.41 -6.85 -12.71
C ASN A 78 8.93 -7.28 -12.62
N PRO A 79 8.27 -7.14 -11.45
CA PRO A 79 6.91 -7.63 -11.24
C PRO A 79 5.90 -7.17 -12.28
N GLY A 80 6.00 -5.91 -12.75
CA GLY A 80 5.08 -5.32 -13.73
C GLY A 80 5.22 -5.85 -15.17
N ILE A 81 6.27 -6.62 -15.49
CA ILE A 81 6.41 -7.18 -16.82
C ILE A 81 5.52 -8.43 -16.95
N PRO A 82 4.58 -8.49 -17.93
CA PRO A 82 3.73 -9.65 -18.14
C PRO A 82 4.52 -10.90 -18.54
N TYR A 83 3.99 -12.08 -18.21
CA TYR A 83 4.56 -13.35 -18.65
C TYR A 83 4.44 -13.59 -20.17
N THR A 84 3.62 -12.80 -20.84
CA THR A 84 3.43 -12.81 -22.30
C THR A 84 4.51 -12.06 -23.08
N VAL A 85 5.42 -11.33 -22.42
CA VAL A 85 6.57 -10.70 -23.07
C VAL A 85 7.51 -11.77 -23.59
N SER A 86 7.94 -11.66 -24.84
CA SER A 86 8.62 -12.72 -25.61
C SER A 86 9.78 -13.43 -24.87
N ILE A 87 10.63 -12.68 -24.17
CA ILE A 87 11.77 -13.25 -23.44
C ILE A 87 11.31 -14.02 -22.19
N ILE A 88 10.24 -13.59 -21.52
CA ILE A 88 9.69 -14.28 -20.36
C ILE A 88 8.89 -15.52 -20.79
N ASP A 89 8.07 -15.40 -21.82
CA ASP A 89 7.32 -16.52 -22.40
C ASP A 89 8.28 -17.65 -22.88
N GLU A 90 9.36 -17.28 -23.56
CA GLU A 90 10.38 -18.25 -23.97
C GLU A 90 11.13 -18.86 -22.78
N ALA A 91 11.43 -18.06 -21.74
CA ALA A 91 12.04 -18.58 -20.50
C ALA A 91 11.14 -19.61 -19.81
N VAL A 92 9.81 -19.37 -19.76
CA VAL A 92 8.82 -20.35 -19.25
C VAL A 92 8.85 -21.64 -20.09
N LYS A 93 8.83 -21.54 -21.43
CA LYS A 93 8.88 -22.68 -22.34
C LYS A 93 10.14 -23.52 -22.16
N ARG A 94 11.30 -22.88 -21.88
CA ARG A 94 12.56 -23.55 -21.58
C ARG A 94 12.66 -24.08 -20.14
N GLY A 95 11.64 -23.86 -19.29
CA GLY A 95 11.64 -24.27 -17.88
C GLY A 95 12.69 -23.54 -17.04
N LEU A 96 13.06 -22.32 -17.40
CA LEU A 96 14.03 -21.52 -16.64
C LEU A 96 13.40 -21.01 -15.35
N LYS A 97 14.24 -20.88 -14.32
CA LYS A 97 13.81 -20.31 -13.02
C LYS A 97 13.53 -18.81 -13.19
N ILE A 98 12.31 -18.39 -12.83
CA ILE A 98 11.87 -16.98 -12.86
C ILE A 98 11.54 -16.54 -11.46
N LEU A 99 12.27 -15.55 -10.97
CA LEU A 99 12.10 -14.96 -9.64
C LEU A 99 11.68 -13.49 -9.75
N THR A 100 11.15 -12.95 -8.67
CA THR A 100 11.03 -11.51 -8.45
C THR A 100 12.02 -11.05 -7.37
N GLU A 101 12.28 -9.76 -7.33
CA GLU A 101 13.29 -9.15 -6.46
C GLU A 101 13.04 -9.45 -4.96
N VAL A 102 11.78 -9.65 -4.57
CA VAL A 102 11.42 -9.97 -3.18
C VAL A 102 11.96 -11.34 -2.72
N GLU A 103 12.13 -12.30 -3.63
CA GLU A 103 12.81 -13.55 -3.29
C GLU A 103 14.25 -13.31 -2.86
N LEU A 104 14.96 -12.40 -3.53
CA LEU A 104 16.33 -12.03 -3.16
C LEU A 104 16.40 -11.45 -1.76
N SER A 105 15.40 -10.66 -1.35
CA SER A 105 15.35 -10.10 0.01
C SER A 105 15.29 -11.18 1.09
N TYR A 106 14.52 -12.24 0.83
CA TYR A 106 14.44 -13.40 1.72
C TYR A 106 15.76 -14.17 1.79
N LEU A 107 16.38 -14.41 0.64
CA LEU A 107 17.62 -15.21 0.56
C LEU A 107 18.81 -14.60 1.33
N ILE A 108 18.83 -13.27 1.49
CA ILE A 108 19.93 -12.55 2.13
C ILE A 108 19.64 -12.10 3.55
N SER A 109 18.37 -12.13 3.99
CA SER A 109 17.96 -11.63 5.30
C SER A 109 17.82 -12.76 6.32
N GLU A 110 18.35 -12.55 7.52
CA GLU A 110 18.11 -13.41 8.68
C GLU A 110 17.00 -12.84 9.60
N ALA A 111 16.46 -11.67 9.27
CA ALA A 111 15.39 -11.04 10.03
C ALA A 111 14.05 -11.78 9.84
N ALA A 112 13.23 -11.81 10.88
CA ALA A 112 11.85 -12.31 10.75
C ALA A 112 11.05 -11.41 9.82
N ILE A 113 10.25 -12.02 8.94
CA ILE A 113 9.47 -11.28 7.95
C ILE A 113 8.00 -11.24 8.36
N ILE A 114 7.40 -10.04 8.34
CA ILE A 114 5.97 -9.82 8.36
C ILE A 114 5.56 -9.41 6.94
N ALA A 115 4.87 -10.29 6.22
CA ALA A 115 4.47 -10.03 4.84
C ALA A 115 2.99 -9.70 4.74
N VAL A 116 2.65 -8.65 3.99
CA VAL A 116 1.28 -8.16 3.83
C VAL A 116 0.87 -8.19 2.36
N THR A 117 -0.20 -8.93 2.05
CA THR A 117 -0.85 -8.88 0.74
C THR A 117 -2.35 -8.70 0.87
N GLY A 118 -3.02 -8.53 -0.23
CA GLY A 118 -4.47 -8.39 -0.36
C GLY A 118 -4.84 -7.54 -1.58
N THR A 119 -6.11 -7.38 -1.86
CA THR A 119 -6.57 -6.46 -2.90
C THR A 119 -6.44 -5.03 -2.39
N ASN A 120 -7.07 -4.73 -1.26
CA ASN A 120 -7.09 -3.41 -0.61
C ASN A 120 -6.44 -3.47 0.77
N GLY A 121 -6.09 -2.32 1.35
CA GLY A 121 -5.61 -2.21 2.73
C GLY A 121 -4.13 -2.52 2.96
N LYS A 122 -3.41 -3.13 2.02
CA LYS A 122 -1.99 -3.50 2.17
C LYS A 122 -1.12 -2.37 2.73
N THR A 123 -1.14 -1.22 2.08
CA THR A 123 -0.30 -0.08 2.46
C THR A 123 -0.69 0.46 3.84
N THR A 124 -1.98 0.51 4.15
CA THR A 124 -2.47 0.93 5.47
C THR A 124 -1.97 -0.02 6.56
N VAL A 125 -2.13 -1.33 6.37
CA VAL A 125 -1.66 -2.36 7.32
C VAL A 125 -0.15 -2.29 7.50
N THR A 126 0.61 -2.24 6.40
CA THR A 126 2.07 -2.18 6.43
C THR A 126 2.57 -0.92 7.14
N SER A 127 1.97 0.25 6.84
CA SER A 127 2.35 1.52 7.46
C SER A 127 2.00 1.57 8.94
N LEU A 128 0.83 1.02 9.31
CA LEU A 128 0.38 0.96 10.71
C LEU A 128 1.28 0.04 11.54
N ILE A 129 1.66 -1.13 11.01
CA ILE A 129 2.67 -2.00 11.63
C ILE A 129 3.98 -1.23 11.84
N GLY A 130 4.47 -0.51 10.81
CA GLY A 130 5.68 0.29 10.90
C GLY A 130 5.63 1.37 11.99
N ASP A 131 4.48 2.06 12.14
CA ASP A 131 4.30 3.06 13.20
C ASP A 131 4.27 2.43 14.60
N MET A 132 3.62 1.27 14.77
CA MET A 132 3.61 0.52 16.03
C MET A 132 5.04 0.07 16.42
N PHE A 133 5.83 -0.41 15.46
CA PHE A 133 7.24 -0.74 15.70
C PHE A 133 8.05 0.50 16.09
N LYS A 134 7.86 1.63 15.38
CA LYS A 134 8.55 2.90 15.67
C LYS A 134 8.29 3.41 17.09
N LYS A 135 7.10 3.16 17.65
CA LYS A 135 6.72 3.53 19.03
C LYS A 135 7.15 2.49 20.08
N SER A 136 7.67 1.37 19.63
CA SER A 136 8.21 0.32 20.49
C SER A 136 9.75 0.38 20.58
N ARG A 137 10.33 -0.58 21.29
CA ARG A 137 11.79 -0.79 21.31
C ARG A 137 12.26 -1.78 20.23
N LEU A 138 11.32 -2.39 19.49
CA LEU A 138 11.63 -3.31 18.42
C LEU A 138 11.87 -2.53 17.12
N THR A 139 12.69 -3.06 16.25
CA THR A 139 12.96 -2.45 14.94
C THR A 139 12.19 -3.16 13.87
N GLY A 140 11.29 -2.44 13.20
CA GLY A 140 10.58 -2.87 11.99
C GLY A 140 10.99 -2.00 10.79
N ARG A 141 11.47 -2.62 9.71
CA ARG A 141 11.86 -1.95 8.47
C ARG A 141 10.84 -2.22 7.38
N LEU A 142 10.22 -1.15 6.86
CA LEU A 142 9.25 -1.23 5.78
C LEU A 142 9.94 -1.50 4.44
N SER A 143 9.34 -2.35 3.61
CA SER A 143 9.89 -2.72 2.30
C SER A 143 8.82 -3.21 1.33
N GLY A 144 9.21 -3.44 0.07
CA GLY A 144 8.37 -3.99 -0.98
C GLY A 144 7.58 -2.95 -1.75
N ASN A 145 6.33 -3.25 -2.06
CA ASN A 145 5.45 -2.42 -2.91
C ASN A 145 5.07 -1.05 -2.29
N ILE A 146 5.56 -0.74 -1.11
CA ILE A 146 5.39 0.54 -0.40
C ILE A 146 6.44 1.60 -0.80
N GLY A 147 7.23 1.32 -1.84
CA GLY A 147 8.23 2.26 -2.39
C GLY A 147 9.68 2.03 -1.94
N TYR A 148 9.91 1.15 -0.97
CA TYR A 148 11.24 0.76 -0.51
C TYR A 148 11.59 -0.62 -1.03
N VAL A 149 12.54 -0.71 -1.96
CA VAL A 149 12.95 -1.99 -2.61
C VAL A 149 13.37 -3.00 -1.55
N ALA A 150 12.74 -4.18 -1.54
CA ALA A 150 12.90 -5.16 -0.45
C ALA A 150 14.34 -5.69 -0.35
N SER A 151 14.98 -6.01 -1.46
CA SER A 151 16.37 -6.48 -1.48
C SER A 151 17.38 -5.41 -1.05
N LYS A 152 17.07 -4.13 -1.22
CA LYS A 152 17.89 -3.04 -0.68
C LYS A 152 17.77 -2.97 0.83
N VAL A 153 16.54 -2.91 1.36
CA VAL A 153 16.27 -2.82 2.80
C VAL A 153 16.82 -4.05 3.52
N ALA A 154 16.69 -5.23 2.93
CA ALA A 154 17.17 -6.49 3.50
C ALA A 154 18.70 -6.54 3.73
N GLN A 155 19.48 -5.73 3.02
CA GLN A 155 20.93 -5.61 3.26
C GLN A 155 21.27 -4.85 4.56
N GLU A 156 20.34 -4.12 5.13
CA GLU A 156 20.54 -3.22 6.28
C GLU A 156 19.91 -3.74 7.57
N VAL A 157 19.07 -4.80 7.51
CA VAL A 157 18.39 -5.37 8.68
C VAL A 157 19.28 -6.33 9.45
N LYS A 158 19.05 -6.39 10.75
CA LYS A 158 19.74 -7.33 11.66
C LYS A 158 18.84 -8.54 11.93
N PRO A 159 19.38 -9.68 12.37
CA PRO A 159 18.59 -10.86 12.75
C PRO A 159 17.53 -10.59 13.83
N THR A 160 17.73 -9.56 14.65
CA THR A 160 16.80 -9.13 15.71
C THR A 160 15.70 -8.18 15.23
N ASP A 161 15.80 -7.70 14.01
CA ASP A 161 14.83 -6.77 13.42
C ASP A 161 13.70 -7.56 12.75
N TYR A 162 12.64 -6.83 12.37
CA TYR A 162 11.58 -7.34 11.50
C TYR A 162 11.63 -6.65 10.15
N LEU A 163 11.53 -7.43 9.08
CA LEU A 163 11.33 -6.92 7.73
C LEU A 163 9.82 -6.93 7.42
N VAL A 164 9.20 -5.76 7.40
CA VAL A 164 7.77 -5.61 7.14
C VAL A 164 7.57 -5.32 5.66
N THR A 165 7.09 -6.32 4.91
CA THR A 165 7.08 -6.28 3.44
C THR A 165 5.67 -6.25 2.88
N GLU A 166 5.33 -5.18 2.16
CA GLU A 166 4.12 -5.12 1.34
C GLU A 166 4.34 -5.88 0.02
N LEU A 167 3.45 -6.82 -0.32
CA LEU A 167 3.56 -7.66 -1.50
C LEU A 167 2.34 -7.53 -2.42
N SER A 168 2.58 -7.21 -3.69
CA SER A 168 1.60 -7.33 -4.76
C SER A 168 1.47 -8.78 -5.25
N SER A 169 0.35 -9.11 -5.93
CA SER A 169 0.18 -10.42 -6.57
C SER A 169 1.26 -10.69 -7.62
N PHE A 170 1.72 -9.65 -8.32
CA PHE A 170 2.78 -9.74 -9.33
C PHE A 170 4.13 -10.15 -8.76
N GLN A 171 4.47 -9.65 -7.55
CA GLN A 171 5.69 -10.03 -6.84
C GLN A 171 5.62 -11.47 -6.35
N LEU A 172 4.46 -11.89 -5.84
CA LEU A 172 4.23 -13.24 -5.31
C LEU A 172 4.29 -14.35 -6.37
N LEU A 173 4.08 -14.04 -7.65
CA LEU A 173 4.23 -15.03 -8.74
C LEU A 173 5.68 -15.50 -8.93
N GLY A 174 6.66 -14.72 -8.49
CA GLY A 174 8.09 -15.05 -8.65
C GLY A 174 8.80 -15.37 -7.34
N ILE A 175 8.11 -15.90 -6.33
CA ILE A 175 8.73 -16.42 -5.11
C ILE A 175 8.90 -17.94 -5.18
N GLU A 176 9.98 -18.44 -4.60
CA GLU A 176 10.30 -19.87 -4.52
C GLU A 176 10.42 -20.34 -3.07
N LYS A 177 11.33 -19.74 -2.32
CA LYS A 177 11.65 -20.09 -0.93
C LYS A 177 11.12 -19.06 0.08
N TYR A 178 10.64 -17.92 -0.41
CA TYR A 178 10.15 -16.83 0.43
C TYR A 178 9.17 -17.35 1.50
N LYS A 179 9.54 -17.18 2.77
CA LYS A 179 8.79 -17.70 3.92
C LYS A 179 8.67 -16.59 4.97
N PRO A 180 7.52 -15.92 5.06
CA PRO A 180 7.29 -14.98 6.15
C PRO A 180 6.97 -15.73 7.45
N HIS A 181 7.48 -15.21 8.59
CA HIS A 181 7.07 -15.68 9.90
C HIS A 181 5.62 -15.32 10.21
N ILE A 182 5.17 -14.13 9.76
CA ILE A 182 3.77 -13.70 9.83
C ILE A 182 3.32 -13.28 8.43
N ALA A 183 2.37 -13.98 7.86
CA ALA A 183 1.70 -13.63 6.61
C ALA A 183 0.33 -13.01 6.89
N ILE A 184 -0.02 -11.94 6.18
CA ILE A 184 -1.30 -11.26 6.31
C ILE A 184 -1.97 -11.19 4.94
N ILE A 185 -3.19 -11.69 4.84
CA ILE A 185 -4.07 -11.47 3.69
C ILE A 185 -5.22 -10.59 4.15
N THR A 186 -5.22 -9.32 3.75
CA THR A 186 -6.24 -8.36 4.18
C THR A 186 -7.61 -8.69 3.61
N ASN A 187 -7.67 -8.91 2.30
CA ASN A 187 -8.86 -9.31 1.55
C ASN A 187 -8.48 -9.73 0.13
N ILE A 188 -9.35 -10.47 -0.53
CA ILE A 188 -9.21 -10.85 -1.94
C ILE A 188 -10.53 -10.57 -2.67
N TYR A 189 -10.54 -9.53 -3.51
CA TYR A 189 -11.62 -9.16 -4.40
C TYR A 189 -11.14 -9.23 -5.86
N SER A 190 -12.03 -9.18 -6.81
CA SER A 190 -11.69 -9.17 -8.24
C SER A 190 -10.87 -7.91 -8.59
N ALA A 191 -9.65 -8.09 -9.10
CA ALA A 191 -8.76 -7.03 -9.56
C ALA A 191 -7.68 -7.59 -10.49
N HIS A 192 -7.11 -6.75 -11.36
CA HIS A 192 -5.98 -7.09 -12.26
C HIS A 192 -6.22 -8.32 -13.13
N LEU A 193 -7.46 -8.53 -13.61
CA LEU A 193 -7.82 -9.67 -14.46
C LEU A 193 -7.22 -9.58 -15.86
N ASP A 194 -6.84 -8.40 -16.31
CA ASP A 194 -6.05 -8.13 -17.51
C ASP A 194 -4.66 -8.81 -17.47
N TYR A 195 -4.10 -8.99 -16.28
CA TYR A 195 -2.82 -9.65 -16.07
C TYR A 195 -2.96 -11.11 -15.63
N HIS A 196 -3.90 -11.39 -14.70
CA HIS A 196 -4.08 -12.72 -14.10
C HIS A 196 -5.08 -13.60 -14.86
N GLU A 197 -5.72 -13.06 -15.94
CA GLU A 197 -6.71 -13.70 -16.79
C GLU A 197 -8.05 -13.97 -16.08
N ASN A 198 -8.04 -14.46 -14.84
CA ASN A 198 -9.24 -14.77 -14.08
C ASN A 198 -9.01 -14.59 -12.56
N LEU A 199 -10.12 -14.64 -11.81
CA LEU A 199 -10.10 -14.47 -10.35
C LEU A 199 -9.32 -15.56 -9.63
N GLU A 200 -9.40 -16.80 -10.10
CA GLU A 200 -8.72 -17.95 -9.49
C GLU A 200 -7.20 -17.79 -9.55
N ASN A 201 -6.66 -17.43 -10.70
CA ASN A 201 -5.23 -17.14 -10.87
C ASN A 201 -4.77 -15.99 -9.96
N TYR A 202 -5.59 -14.94 -9.82
CA TYR A 202 -5.30 -13.84 -8.92
C TYR A 202 -5.29 -14.26 -7.44
N GLN A 203 -6.26 -15.10 -7.02
CA GLN A 203 -6.30 -15.68 -5.68
C GLN A 203 -5.07 -16.55 -5.44
N ASN A 204 -4.75 -17.45 -6.38
CA ASN A 204 -3.60 -18.34 -6.29
C ASN A 204 -2.27 -17.59 -6.22
N ALA A 205 -2.14 -16.48 -6.96
CA ALA A 205 -0.97 -15.61 -6.86
C ALA A 205 -0.81 -15.03 -5.43
N LYS A 206 -1.89 -14.59 -4.78
CA LYS A 206 -1.82 -14.09 -3.40
C LYS A 206 -1.57 -15.16 -2.36
N LYS A 207 -2.12 -16.35 -2.55
CA LYS A 207 -1.92 -17.51 -1.70
C LYS A 207 -0.46 -17.98 -1.66
N GLN A 208 0.36 -17.63 -2.65
CA GLN A 208 1.79 -17.94 -2.60
C GLN A 208 2.46 -17.38 -1.33
N ILE A 209 1.92 -16.33 -0.69
CA ILE A 209 2.49 -15.70 0.50
C ILE A 209 2.71 -16.69 1.67
N TYR A 210 1.86 -17.69 1.83
CA TYR A 210 1.94 -18.69 2.91
C TYR A 210 2.45 -20.06 2.45
N LYS A 211 2.74 -20.24 1.17
CA LYS A 211 3.12 -21.53 0.56
C LYS A 211 4.24 -22.26 1.31
N ASN A 212 5.24 -21.53 1.78
CA ASN A 212 6.42 -22.10 2.44
C ASN A 212 6.35 -22.01 3.98
N GLN A 213 5.25 -21.53 4.55
CA GLN A 213 5.08 -21.46 6.00
C GLN A 213 5.01 -22.86 6.63
N THR A 214 5.38 -22.92 7.90
CA THR A 214 5.41 -24.13 8.73
C THR A 214 4.56 -23.93 9.97
N GLU A 215 4.47 -24.93 10.85
CA GLU A 215 3.73 -24.86 12.12
C GLU A 215 4.26 -23.82 13.11
N GLU A 216 5.46 -23.28 12.88
CA GLU A 216 6.04 -22.20 13.68
C GLU A 216 5.60 -20.81 13.23
N ASP A 217 4.99 -20.71 12.05
CA ASP A 217 4.60 -19.46 11.41
C ASP A 217 3.12 -19.15 11.62
N TYR A 218 2.72 -17.92 11.32
CA TYR A 218 1.35 -17.43 11.48
C TYR A 218 0.79 -16.93 10.16
N LEU A 219 -0.47 -17.31 9.88
CA LEU A 219 -1.26 -16.76 8.79
C LEU A 219 -2.44 -15.97 9.40
N ILE A 220 -2.56 -14.70 9.05
CA ILE A 220 -3.63 -13.80 9.50
C ILE A 220 -4.55 -13.51 8.32
N CYS A 221 -5.85 -13.80 8.46
CA CYS A 221 -6.84 -13.66 7.40
C CYS A 221 -8.13 -13.02 7.89
N ASN A 222 -8.87 -12.41 6.95
CA ASN A 222 -10.24 -11.97 7.19
C ASN A 222 -11.18 -13.17 7.33
N TYR A 223 -11.89 -13.26 8.46
CA TYR A 223 -12.79 -14.38 8.74
C TYR A 223 -13.93 -14.51 7.71
N HIS A 224 -14.42 -13.39 7.17
CA HIS A 224 -15.47 -13.40 6.16
C HIS A 224 -15.04 -14.02 4.83
N GLN A 225 -13.73 -14.08 4.59
CA GLN A 225 -13.16 -14.68 3.38
C GLN A 225 -12.41 -16.01 3.66
N ARG A 226 -12.59 -16.61 4.84
CA ARG A 226 -11.89 -17.84 5.24
C ARG A 226 -12.03 -18.97 4.24
N GLN A 227 -13.20 -19.12 3.59
CA GLN A 227 -13.46 -20.18 2.61
C GLN A 227 -12.48 -20.16 1.43
N VAL A 228 -12.01 -18.97 1.03
CA VAL A 228 -11.00 -18.83 -0.03
C VAL A 228 -9.66 -19.40 0.42
N ILE A 229 -9.35 -19.30 1.70
CA ILE A 229 -8.05 -19.70 2.29
C ILE A 229 -8.08 -21.16 2.73
N GLU A 230 -9.15 -21.60 3.41
CA GLU A 230 -9.31 -22.95 3.98
C GLU A 230 -9.53 -24.04 2.92
N SER A 231 -9.62 -23.67 1.64
CA SER A 231 -9.69 -24.64 0.53
C SER A 231 -8.41 -25.47 0.35
N GLU A 232 -7.33 -25.12 1.06
CA GLU A 232 -6.03 -25.77 1.00
C GLU A 232 -5.59 -26.24 2.39
N GLU A 233 -4.69 -27.24 2.44
CA GLU A 233 -4.07 -27.67 3.70
C GLU A 233 -3.07 -26.62 4.17
N LEU A 234 -3.38 -25.94 5.28
CA LEU A 234 -2.55 -24.89 5.87
C LEU A 234 -1.62 -25.49 6.93
N LYS A 235 -0.31 -25.25 6.82
CA LYS A 235 0.67 -25.65 7.83
C LYS A 235 0.80 -24.63 8.94
N ALA A 236 0.69 -23.34 8.61
CA ALA A 236 0.80 -22.24 9.56
C ALA A 236 -0.36 -22.21 10.56
N LYS A 237 -0.09 -21.64 11.74
CA LYS A 237 -1.15 -21.30 12.71
C LYS A 237 -2.02 -20.20 12.13
N THR A 238 -3.23 -20.53 11.71
CA THR A 238 -4.15 -19.56 11.11
C THR A 238 -4.94 -18.87 12.19
N LEU A 239 -4.90 -17.53 12.18
CA LEU A 239 -5.65 -16.66 13.05
C LEU A 239 -6.48 -15.69 12.23
N TYR A 240 -7.63 -15.32 12.74
CA TYR A 240 -8.59 -14.50 12.02
C TYR A 240 -8.74 -13.12 12.64
N PHE A 241 -9.14 -12.16 11.82
CA PHE A 241 -9.71 -10.91 12.29
C PHE A 241 -11.15 -10.77 11.81
N SER A 242 -12.01 -10.16 12.66
CA SER A 242 -13.40 -9.90 12.33
C SER A 242 -13.92 -8.65 13.04
N THR A 243 -14.67 -7.83 12.31
CA THR A 243 -15.41 -6.69 12.88
C THR A 243 -16.80 -7.06 13.36
N GLN A 244 -17.31 -8.26 13.03
CA GLN A 244 -18.72 -8.63 13.21
C GLN A 244 -18.92 -9.74 14.23
N GLN A 245 -17.95 -10.58 14.51
CA GLN A 245 -18.10 -11.70 15.42
C GLN A 245 -16.80 -12.10 16.11
N GLU A 246 -16.93 -12.85 17.21
CA GLU A 246 -15.81 -13.47 17.92
C GLU A 246 -15.18 -14.58 17.07
N VAL A 247 -13.85 -14.59 16.99
CA VAL A 247 -13.06 -15.53 16.18
C VAL A 247 -11.80 -15.96 16.96
N ASP A 248 -11.18 -17.05 16.51
CA ASP A 248 -9.82 -17.39 16.98
C ASP A 248 -8.83 -16.41 16.38
N GLY A 249 -8.55 -15.35 17.14
CA GLY A 249 -7.74 -14.22 16.72
C GLY A 249 -8.17 -12.91 17.38
N ILE A 250 -8.40 -11.87 16.59
CA ILE A 250 -8.74 -10.53 17.05
C ILE A 250 -10.11 -10.10 16.47
N TYR A 251 -10.93 -9.46 17.30
CA TYR A 251 -12.28 -9.10 16.90
C TYR A 251 -12.78 -7.85 17.64
N ILE A 252 -13.93 -7.31 17.22
CA ILE A 252 -14.64 -6.22 17.91
C ILE A 252 -15.78 -6.80 18.74
N LYS A 253 -15.85 -6.41 20.02
CA LYS A 253 -16.94 -6.75 20.93
C LYS A 253 -17.25 -5.56 21.84
N ASP A 254 -18.52 -5.18 21.93
CA ASP A 254 -19.01 -4.05 22.74
C ASP A 254 -18.24 -2.74 22.49
N GLY A 255 -17.88 -2.46 21.23
CA GLY A 255 -17.10 -1.28 20.86
C GLY A 255 -15.59 -1.37 21.16
N PHE A 256 -15.08 -2.51 21.65
CA PHE A 256 -13.65 -2.69 21.95
C PHE A 256 -12.99 -3.66 20.98
N ILE A 257 -11.75 -3.39 20.63
CA ILE A 257 -10.84 -4.37 20.03
C ILE A 257 -10.45 -5.37 21.12
N VAL A 258 -10.70 -6.66 20.86
CA VAL A 258 -10.49 -7.75 21.83
C VAL A 258 -9.56 -8.82 21.24
N TYR A 259 -8.55 -9.24 22.01
CA TYR A 259 -7.70 -10.38 21.71
C TYR A 259 -7.61 -11.30 22.91
N LYS A 260 -7.90 -12.60 22.72
CA LYS A 260 -7.91 -13.62 23.81
C LYS A 260 -8.73 -13.17 25.03
N GLY A 261 -9.89 -12.54 24.82
CA GLY A 261 -10.76 -12.05 25.88
C GLY A 261 -10.31 -10.76 26.57
N VAL A 262 -9.16 -10.19 26.20
CA VAL A 262 -8.63 -8.94 26.77
C VAL A 262 -9.04 -7.77 25.87
N ARG A 263 -9.71 -6.75 26.44
CA ARG A 263 -10.00 -5.47 25.77
C ARG A 263 -8.71 -4.66 25.61
N ILE A 264 -8.40 -4.23 24.39
CA ILE A 264 -7.18 -3.47 24.08
C ILE A 264 -7.49 -1.97 24.04
N ILE A 265 -8.47 -1.53 23.22
CA ILE A 265 -8.82 -0.12 23.03
C ILE A 265 -10.29 -0.03 22.57
N ASN A 266 -10.96 1.09 22.91
CA ASN A 266 -12.28 1.42 22.36
C ASN A 266 -12.14 1.87 20.90
N THR A 267 -13.03 1.44 20.03
CA THR A 267 -13.03 1.83 18.61
C THR A 267 -13.30 3.33 18.40
N GLU A 268 -13.94 4.00 19.36
CA GLU A 268 -14.17 5.45 19.33
C GLU A 268 -12.90 6.26 19.50
N ASP A 269 -11.86 5.68 20.14
CA ASP A 269 -10.55 6.32 20.35
C ASP A 269 -9.65 6.23 19.11
N LEU A 270 -10.06 5.48 18.07
CA LEU A 270 -9.30 5.31 16.85
C LEU A 270 -9.31 6.58 15.99
N VAL A 271 -8.15 6.93 15.45
CA VAL A 271 -8.01 8.12 14.60
C VAL A 271 -8.35 7.83 13.13
N LEU A 272 -8.05 6.62 12.64
CA LEU A 272 -8.37 6.22 11.27
C LEU A 272 -9.87 5.99 11.10
N PRO A 273 -10.54 6.73 10.20
CA PRO A 273 -11.97 6.59 9.96
C PRO A 273 -12.28 5.42 9.03
N GLY A 274 -13.54 4.97 9.06
CA GLY A 274 -14.13 4.03 8.12
C GLY A 274 -14.04 2.56 8.54
N GLU A 275 -15.10 1.81 8.25
CA GLU A 275 -15.24 0.40 8.64
C GLU A 275 -14.13 -0.47 8.02
N HIS A 276 -13.74 -0.21 6.77
CA HIS A 276 -12.63 -0.91 6.11
C HIS A 276 -11.28 -0.69 6.82
N ASN A 277 -11.10 0.44 7.53
CA ASN A 277 -9.91 0.66 8.33
C ASN A 277 -9.95 -0.11 9.65
N LEU A 278 -11.12 -0.43 10.19
CA LEU A 278 -11.21 -1.33 11.36
C LEU A 278 -10.63 -2.71 11.04
N GLU A 279 -10.94 -3.28 9.87
CA GLU A 279 -10.34 -4.54 9.42
C GLU A 279 -8.81 -4.43 9.27
N ASN A 280 -8.32 -3.34 8.66
CA ASN A 280 -6.89 -3.07 8.52
C ASN A 280 -6.19 -2.94 9.89
N ILE A 281 -6.84 -2.25 10.84
CA ILE A 281 -6.35 -2.08 12.22
C ILE A 281 -6.26 -3.44 12.91
N LEU A 282 -7.31 -4.24 12.86
CA LEU A 282 -7.33 -5.57 13.48
C LEU A 282 -6.18 -6.45 12.95
N ALA A 283 -5.98 -6.48 11.64
CA ALA A 283 -4.89 -7.25 11.02
C ALA A 283 -3.51 -6.77 11.49
N ALA A 284 -3.28 -5.45 11.52
CA ALA A 284 -2.02 -4.86 11.97
C ALA A 284 -1.76 -5.10 13.46
N VAL A 285 -2.78 -4.91 14.30
CA VAL A 285 -2.68 -5.13 15.76
C VAL A 285 -2.34 -6.57 16.07
N LEU A 286 -3.03 -7.53 15.43
CA LEU A 286 -2.75 -8.96 15.65
C LEU A 286 -1.31 -9.31 15.26
N ALA A 287 -0.84 -8.84 14.11
CA ALA A 287 0.54 -9.06 13.67
C ALA A 287 1.56 -8.47 14.65
N CYS A 288 1.31 -7.25 15.15
CA CYS A 288 2.19 -6.61 16.13
C CYS A 288 2.20 -7.32 17.48
N ILE A 289 1.06 -7.83 17.94
CA ILE A 289 1.00 -8.66 19.17
C ILE A 289 1.82 -9.92 19.00
N LEU A 290 1.68 -10.63 17.88
CA LEU A 290 2.45 -11.85 17.58
C LEU A 290 3.95 -11.57 17.46
N ALA A 291 4.33 -10.41 16.96
CA ALA A 291 5.72 -9.95 16.90
C ALA A 291 6.28 -9.44 18.24
N GLY A 292 5.47 -9.41 19.30
CA GLY A 292 5.91 -8.98 20.65
C GLY A 292 5.94 -7.47 20.85
N VAL A 293 5.26 -6.68 20.00
CA VAL A 293 5.12 -5.22 20.21
C VAL A 293 4.29 -4.98 21.48
N PRO A 294 4.76 -4.14 22.42
CA PRO A 294 4.01 -3.84 23.63
C PRO A 294 2.65 -3.21 23.35
N ILE A 295 1.61 -3.62 24.07
CA ILE A 295 0.22 -3.10 23.90
C ILE A 295 0.18 -1.57 24.03
N LYS A 296 1.00 -0.98 24.90
CA LYS A 296 1.09 0.48 25.00
C LYS A 296 1.50 1.12 23.68
N ALA A 297 2.51 0.61 23.00
CA ALA A 297 2.98 1.13 21.71
C ALA A 297 1.89 0.97 20.61
N ILE A 298 1.13 -0.12 20.68
CA ILE A 298 -0.03 -0.35 19.81
C ILE A 298 -1.10 0.72 20.05
N ILE A 299 -1.51 0.95 21.30
CA ILE A 299 -2.51 1.98 21.66
C ILE A 299 -2.00 3.36 21.26
N ASP A 300 -0.76 3.72 21.60
CA ASP A 300 -0.16 5.00 21.24
C ASP A 300 -0.14 5.21 19.71
N SER A 301 0.01 4.13 18.92
CA SER A 301 -0.12 4.19 17.47
C SER A 301 -1.57 4.42 17.04
N LEU A 302 -2.51 3.63 17.51
CA LEU A 302 -3.91 3.68 17.10
C LEU A 302 -4.58 5.04 17.39
N THR A 303 -4.12 5.74 18.44
CA THR A 303 -4.64 7.06 18.84
C THR A 303 -3.95 8.24 18.17
N THR A 304 -2.87 8.02 17.42
CA THR A 304 -2.07 9.11 16.83
C THR A 304 -1.66 8.88 15.36
N PHE A 305 -1.85 7.68 14.82
CA PHE A 305 -1.47 7.36 13.45
C PHE A 305 -2.37 8.11 12.46
N SER A 306 -1.80 9.11 11.80
CA SER A 306 -2.52 9.99 10.88
C SER A 306 -2.92 9.35 9.54
N GLY A 307 -2.59 8.08 9.33
CA GLY A 307 -2.83 7.39 8.05
C GLY A 307 -1.66 7.53 7.07
N ILE A 308 -1.94 7.21 5.82
CA ILE A 308 -1.00 7.38 4.71
C ILE A 308 -1.11 8.82 4.22
N GLU A 309 0.02 9.48 3.98
CA GLU A 309 0.04 10.84 3.45
C GLU A 309 -0.88 10.99 2.23
N HIS A 310 -1.72 12.01 2.28
CA HIS A 310 -2.69 12.37 1.24
C HIS A 310 -3.76 11.32 0.92
N ARG A 311 -3.93 10.28 1.75
CA ARG A 311 -5.00 9.26 1.61
C ARG A 311 -5.80 9.14 2.89
N LEU A 312 -6.95 9.80 2.95
CA LEU A 312 -7.77 9.96 4.16
C LEU A 312 -6.91 10.24 5.40
N GLN A 313 -5.82 10.97 5.19
CA GLN A 313 -4.86 11.33 6.21
C GLN A 313 -5.53 12.24 7.24
N TYR A 314 -5.57 11.81 8.48
CA TYR A 314 -5.97 12.70 9.57
C TYR A 314 -4.91 13.78 9.77
N VAL A 315 -5.31 15.05 9.63
CA VAL A 315 -4.41 16.19 9.71
C VAL A 315 -4.41 16.79 11.11
N GLY A 316 -5.55 16.77 11.77
CA GLY A 316 -5.69 17.29 13.12
C GLY A 316 -7.14 17.66 13.46
N THR A 317 -7.31 18.14 14.69
CA THR A 317 -8.60 18.64 15.19
C THR A 317 -8.47 20.13 15.52
N ASN A 318 -9.41 20.95 15.06
CA ASN A 318 -9.61 22.31 15.53
C ASN A 318 -10.93 22.38 16.30
N ARG A 319 -10.88 22.64 17.62
CA ARG A 319 -12.02 22.51 18.56
C ARG A 319 -12.59 21.08 18.55
N THR A 320 -13.79 20.87 17.98
CA THR A 320 -14.44 19.56 17.84
C THR A 320 -14.35 18.98 16.43
N ASN A 321 -13.79 19.75 15.48
CA ASN A 321 -13.85 19.44 14.06
C ASN A 321 -12.57 18.76 13.58
N LYS A 322 -12.71 17.61 12.93
CA LYS A 322 -11.59 16.82 12.42
C LYS A 322 -11.34 17.14 10.95
N TYR A 323 -10.07 17.29 10.57
CA TYR A 323 -9.63 17.60 9.20
C TYR A 323 -8.93 16.39 8.58
N TYR A 324 -9.33 16.05 7.36
CA TYR A 324 -8.77 14.92 6.61
C TYR A 324 -8.30 15.34 5.23
N ASN A 325 -7.08 14.91 4.87
CA ASN A 325 -6.46 15.14 3.59
C ASN A 325 -6.51 13.86 2.75
N ASP A 326 -7.31 13.87 1.71
CA ASP A 326 -7.43 12.81 0.72
C ASP A 326 -7.08 13.33 -0.69
N SER A 327 -6.08 14.20 -0.78
CA SER A 327 -5.66 14.83 -2.05
C SER A 327 -5.30 13.81 -3.14
N LYS A 328 -4.96 12.58 -2.77
CA LYS A 328 -4.69 11.46 -3.68
C LYS A 328 -5.94 10.91 -4.37
N ALA A 329 -7.14 11.25 -3.91
CA ALA A 329 -8.41 10.93 -4.58
C ALA A 329 -8.57 11.78 -5.86
N THR A 330 -7.88 11.39 -6.92
CA THR A 330 -7.87 12.07 -8.22
C THR A 330 -8.93 11.56 -9.21
N ASN A 331 -9.86 10.75 -8.72
CA ASN A 331 -11.01 10.22 -9.48
C ASN A 331 -12.21 10.03 -8.53
N THR A 332 -13.37 9.83 -9.13
CA THR A 332 -14.65 9.68 -8.42
C THR A 332 -14.71 8.45 -7.54
N LEU A 333 -14.19 7.32 -7.99
CA LEU A 333 -14.18 6.07 -7.20
C LEU A 333 -13.46 6.22 -5.86
N ALA A 334 -12.30 6.89 -5.85
CA ALA A 334 -11.59 7.15 -4.60
C ALA A 334 -12.40 8.06 -3.66
N THR A 335 -13.04 9.09 -4.21
CA THR A 335 -13.88 10.02 -3.44
C THR A 335 -15.15 9.35 -2.91
N GLN A 336 -15.76 8.38 -3.62
CA GLN A 336 -16.87 7.58 -3.09
C GLN A 336 -16.50 6.91 -1.77
N PHE A 337 -15.32 6.26 -1.72
CA PHE A 337 -14.83 5.64 -0.50
C PHE A 337 -14.57 6.67 0.61
N ALA A 338 -14.04 7.84 0.27
CA ALA A 338 -13.77 8.88 1.25
C ALA A 338 -15.06 9.43 1.87
N LEU A 339 -16.06 9.76 1.06
CA LEU A 339 -17.35 10.26 1.52
C LEU A 339 -18.10 9.23 2.41
N ASN A 340 -17.99 7.95 2.06
CA ASN A 340 -18.63 6.86 2.81
C ASN A 340 -17.90 6.48 4.11
N SER A 341 -16.75 7.12 4.40
CA SER A 341 -15.95 6.80 5.60
C SER A 341 -16.41 7.52 6.86
N PHE A 342 -17.38 8.41 6.76
CA PHE A 342 -17.81 9.27 7.88
C PHE A 342 -19.33 9.21 8.08
N ASN A 343 -19.74 9.08 9.35
CA ASN A 343 -21.13 9.21 9.76
C ASN A 343 -21.47 10.62 10.25
N GLN A 344 -20.45 11.46 10.48
CA GLN A 344 -20.60 12.85 10.87
C GLN A 344 -20.93 13.74 9.66
N PRO A 345 -21.49 14.94 9.88
CA PRO A 345 -21.66 15.91 8.81
C PRO A 345 -20.31 16.29 8.17
N ILE A 346 -20.27 16.31 6.83
CA ILE A 346 -19.07 16.57 6.05
C ILE A 346 -19.13 17.95 5.40
N ILE A 347 -18.08 18.74 5.54
CA ILE A 347 -17.77 19.84 4.64
C ILE A 347 -16.77 19.30 3.62
N TRP A 348 -17.23 19.10 2.39
CA TRP A 348 -16.46 18.46 1.32
C TRP A 348 -15.77 19.49 0.43
N LEU A 349 -14.43 19.45 0.39
CA LEU A 349 -13.59 20.28 -0.47
C LEU A 349 -13.27 19.47 -1.73
N CYS A 350 -13.75 19.93 -2.91
CA CYS A 350 -13.63 19.18 -4.16
C CYS A 350 -13.38 20.08 -5.38
N GLY A 351 -12.78 19.44 -6.38
CA GLY A 351 -12.46 20.09 -7.66
C GLY A 351 -10.99 19.95 -8.08
N GLY A 352 -10.70 20.42 -9.28
CA GLY A 352 -9.39 20.33 -9.91
C GLY A 352 -9.52 20.32 -11.44
N LEU A 353 -8.59 19.61 -12.12
CA LEU A 353 -8.50 19.52 -13.58
C LEU A 353 -9.77 18.91 -14.19
N ASP A 354 -10.36 19.58 -15.18
CA ASP A 354 -11.49 19.06 -15.94
C ASP A 354 -11.00 18.12 -17.06
N ARG A 355 -11.36 16.85 -16.97
CA ARG A 355 -11.09 15.82 -17.99
C ARG A 355 -12.33 15.48 -18.81
N GLY A 356 -13.38 16.31 -18.74
CA GLY A 356 -14.64 16.09 -19.44
C GLY A 356 -15.62 15.16 -18.73
N ASN A 357 -15.30 14.69 -17.52
CA ASN A 357 -16.17 13.80 -16.74
C ASN A 357 -17.33 14.57 -16.11
N GLU A 358 -18.46 13.90 -15.93
CA GLU A 358 -19.54 14.29 -15.02
C GLU A 358 -19.34 13.58 -13.67
N PHE A 359 -20.05 14.04 -12.61
CA PHE A 359 -19.83 13.59 -11.24
C PHE A 359 -21.09 13.00 -10.59
N ASP A 360 -22.14 12.71 -11.37
CA ASP A 360 -23.43 12.21 -10.86
C ASP A 360 -23.30 10.87 -10.11
N GLU A 361 -22.28 10.08 -10.42
CA GLU A 361 -21.98 8.84 -9.70
C GLU A 361 -21.57 9.03 -8.22
N LEU A 362 -21.31 10.28 -7.79
CA LEU A 362 -21.04 10.62 -6.38
C LEU A 362 -22.32 10.86 -5.57
N ILE A 363 -23.46 11.11 -6.24
CA ILE A 363 -24.74 11.42 -5.58
C ILE A 363 -25.12 10.42 -4.49
N PRO A 364 -25.04 9.09 -4.69
CA PRO A 364 -25.39 8.11 -3.67
C PRO A 364 -24.54 8.20 -2.38
N TYR A 365 -23.39 8.84 -2.45
CA TYR A 365 -22.42 8.95 -1.34
C TYR A 365 -22.46 10.33 -0.64
N MET A 366 -23.36 11.21 -1.06
CA MET A 366 -23.44 12.59 -0.52
C MET A 366 -24.41 12.71 0.65
N GLU A 367 -24.92 11.63 1.21
CA GLU A 367 -25.92 11.68 2.31
C GLU A 367 -25.41 12.55 3.46
N ASN A 368 -24.20 12.32 3.96
CA ASN A 368 -23.59 13.03 5.07
C ASN A 368 -22.92 14.37 4.67
N VAL A 369 -22.89 14.72 3.38
CA VAL A 369 -22.36 16.01 2.93
C VAL A 369 -23.32 17.11 3.32
N ARG A 370 -22.91 18.01 4.23
CA ARG A 370 -23.67 19.19 4.65
C ARG A 370 -23.41 20.40 3.76
N ALA A 371 -22.14 20.61 3.41
CA ALA A 371 -21.72 21.72 2.56
C ALA A 371 -20.57 21.29 1.64
N MET A 372 -20.41 21.99 0.53
CA MET A 372 -19.34 21.81 -0.43
C MET A 372 -18.57 23.11 -0.62
N VAL A 373 -17.24 23.02 -0.65
CA VAL A 373 -16.36 24.11 -1.04
C VAL A 373 -15.65 23.67 -2.32
N VAL A 374 -15.98 24.33 -3.45
CA VAL A 374 -15.59 23.86 -4.78
C VAL A 374 -14.54 24.78 -5.41
N PHE A 375 -13.51 24.20 -6.03
CA PHE A 375 -12.38 24.95 -6.59
C PHE A 375 -11.89 24.34 -7.93
N GLY A 376 -10.92 25.01 -8.57
CA GLY A 376 -10.31 24.56 -9.81
C GLY A 376 -11.24 24.63 -11.04
N GLN A 377 -10.83 23.98 -12.13
CA GLN A 377 -11.55 24.01 -13.40
C GLN A 377 -12.94 23.40 -13.32
N THR A 378 -13.14 22.37 -12.48
CA THR A 378 -14.42 21.65 -12.32
C THR A 378 -15.39 22.32 -11.34
N LYS A 379 -15.05 23.46 -10.76
CA LYS A 379 -15.86 24.11 -9.73
C LYS A 379 -17.32 24.33 -10.14
N ALA A 380 -17.59 24.75 -11.38
CA ALA A 380 -18.96 24.96 -11.89
C ALA A 380 -19.76 23.65 -11.97
N LYS A 381 -19.13 22.53 -12.34
CA LYS A 381 -19.76 21.20 -12.38
C LYS A 381 -20.14 20.73 -10.99
N PHE A 382 -19.21 20.85 -10.01
CA PHE A 382 -19.49 20.51 -8.60
C PHE A 382 -20.52 21.44 -7.98
N ALA A 383 -20.51 22.73 -8.31
CA ALA A 383 -21.53 23.66 -7.84
C ALA A 383 -22.92 23.25 -8.35
N LYS A 384 -23.04 22.90 -9.63
CA LYS A 384 -24.29 22.37 -10.20
C LYS A 384 -24.74 21.09 -9.49
N LEU A 385 -23.81 20.14 -9.26
CA LEU A 385 -24.10 18.90 -8.55
C LEU A 385 -24.61 19.19 -7.13
N GLY A 386 -23.89 19.99 -6.34
CA GLY A 386 -24.27 20.33 -4.97
C GLY A 386 -25.63 21.00 -4.88
N ASN A 387 -25.87 22.00 -5.75
CA ASN A 387 -27.15 22.71 -5.82
C ASN A 387 -28.31 21.76 -6.19
N SER A 388 -28.10 20.82 -7.11
CA SER A 388 -29.11 19.81 -7.48
C SER A 388 -29.49 18.89 -6.33
N GLN A 389 -28.61 18.71 -5.38
CA GLN A 389 -28.79 17.88 -4.18
C GLN A 389 -29.16 18.73 -2.94
N GLY A 390 -29.47 20.02 -3.10
CA GLY A 390 -29.86 20.92 -2.00
C GLY A 390 -28.74 21.18 -0.99
N LYS A 391 -27.48 20.99 -1.37
CA LYS A 391 -26.32 21.24 -0.47
C LYS A 391 -25.93 22.71 -0.54
N SER A 392 -25.39 23.24 0.59
CA SER A 392 -24.73 24.55 0.59
C SER A 392 -23.45 24.49 -0.23
N VAL A 393 -23.27 25.39 -1.18
CA VAL A 393 -22.09 25.40 -2.07
C VAL A 393 -21.40 26.76 -2.01
N ILE A 394 -20.10 26.74 -1.76
CA ILE A 394 -19.22 27.92 -1.76
C ILE A 394 -18.12 27.70 -2.79
N GLU A 395 -17.90 28.69 -3.64
CA GLU A 395 -16.80 28.67 -4.60
C GLU A 395 -15.52 29.25 -3.96
N ALA A 396 -14.40 28.57 -4.20
CA ALA A 396 -13.08 28.99 -3.80
C ALA A 396 -12.15 29.12 -5.02
N ASN A 397 -11.04 29.85 -4.83
CA ASN A 397 -10.04 30.05 -5.88
C ASN A 397 -9.10 28.84 -5.99
N ASN A 398 -8.71 28.26 -4.84
CA ASN A 398 -7.79 27.16 -4.69
C ASN A 398 -8.04 26.43 -3.36
N VAL A 399 -7.23 25.43 -3.00
CA VAL A 399 -7.42 24.66 -1.77
C VAL A 399 -7.19 25.48 -0.50
N GLU A 400 -6.25 26.44 -0.52
CA GLU A 400 -5.97 27.35 0.59
C GLU A 400 -7.19 28.24 0.88
N ASP A 401 -7.76 28.88 -0.16
CA ASP A 401 -8.97 29.70 -0.07
C ASP A 401 -10.17 28.84 0.37
N ALA A 402 -10.21 27.57 -0.07
CA ALA A 402 -11.25 26.63 0.39
C ALA A 402 -11.18 26.39 1.90
N VAL A 403 -10.01 26.17 2.45
CA VAL A 403 -9.81 26.00 3.92
C VAL A 403 -10.20 27.26 4.69
N ASP A 404 -9.92 28.45 4.14
CA ASP A 404 -10.32 29.72 4.75
C ASP A 404 -11.85 29.83 4.80
N LYS A 405 -12.54 29.56 3.71
CA LYS A 405 -13.99 29.66 3.60
C LYS A 405 -14.73 28.63 4.43
N VAL A 406 -14.09 27.49 4.76
CA VAL A 406 -14.63 26.54 5.73
C VAL A 406 -14.89 27.21 7.08
N GLN A 407 -14.04 28.16 7.52
CA GLN A 407 -14.15 28.80 8.83
C GLN A 407 -15.47 29.57 9.00
N ASP A 408 -16.06 30.05 7.90
CA ASP A 408 -17.29 30.84 7.90
C ASP A 408 -18.55 29.96 8.04
N ILE A 409 -18.44 28.64 7.77
CA ILE A 409 -19.59 27.73 7.70
C ILE A 409 -19.48 26.51 8.61
N ILE A 410 -18.34 26.34 9.30
CA ILE A 410 -18.08 25.16 10.11
C ILE A 410 -18.95 25.14 11.37
N GLU A 411 -19.56 24.00 11.63
CA GLU A 411 -20.33 23.75 12.84
C GLU A 411 -19.64 22.68 13.73
N PRO A 412 -19.98 22.62 15.03
CA PRO A 412 -19.37 21.62 15.92
C PRO A 412 -19.56 20.18 15.41
N ASN A 413 -18.49 19.38 15.46
CA ASN A 413 -18.40 17.99 15.01
C ASN A 413 -18.45 17.77 13.49
N ASP A 414 -18.35 18.82 12.68
CA ASP A 414 -18.14 18.66 11.24
C ASP A 414 -16.79 17.98 10.95
N VAL A 415 -16.79 17.15 9.92
CA VAL A 415 -15.58 16.64 9.28
C VAL A 415 -15.26 17.52 8.09
N VAL A 416 -14.07 18.11 8.05
CA VAL A 416 -13.55 18.84 6.89
C VAL A 416 -12.72 17.87 6.06
N LEU A 417 -13.23 17.52 4.87
CA LEU A 417 -12.65 16.51 4.00
C LEU A 417 -12.16 17.11 2.67
N LEU A 418 -10.87 17.14 2.46
CA LEU A 418 -10.30 17.35 1.12
C LEU A 418 -10.32 16.00 0.37
N SER A 419 -11.26 15.79 -0.54
CA SER A 419 -11.30 14.63 -1.46
C SER A 419 -11.73 15.12 -2.84
N PRO A 420 -10.75 15.54 -3.67
CA PRO A 420 -10.99 16.39 -4.83
C PRO A 420 -11.75 15.74 -5.98
N ALA A 421 -11.77 14.42 -6.11
CA ALA A 421 -12.28 13.65 -7.25
C ALA A 421 -11.59 13.97 -8.61
N CYS A 422 -10.64 14.89 -8.62
CA CYS A 422 -9.95 15.42 -9.80
C CYS A 422 -8.43 15.45 -9.60
N ALA A 423 -7.69 15.34 -10.72
CA ALA A 423 -6.25 15.62 -10.71
C ALA A 423 -5.99 17.08 -10.32
N SER A 424 -4.78 17.36 -9.85
CA SER A 424 -4.39 18.67 -9.32
C SER A 424 -3.76 19.62 -10.34
N TRP A 425 -3.50 19.13 -11.55
CA TRP A 425 -2.60 19.76 -12.54
C TRP A 425 -3.12 21.06 -13.17
N ASP A 426 -4.33 21.48 -12.84
CA ASP A 426 -4.85 22.80 -13.18
C ASP A 426 -4.31 23.92 -12.28
N GLN A 427 -3.92 23.60 -11.03
CA GLN A 427 -3.48 24.58 -10.03
C GLN A 427 -2.19 24.18 -9.29
N TYR A 428 -1.82 22.89 -9.27
CA TYR A 428 -0.66 22.33 -8.57
C TYR A 428 0.08 21.34 -9.44
N SER A 429 1.40 21.24 -9.29
CA SER A 429 2.24 20.32 -10.07
C SER A 429 1.93 18.85 -9.75
N THR A 430 1.57 18.54 -8.49
CA THR A 430 1.25 17.20 -8.02
C THR A 430 0.09 17.23 -7.01
N PHE A 431 -0.50 16.06 -6.73
CA PHE A 431 -1.51 15.95 -5.68
C PHE A 431 -0.89 16.10 -4.28
N GLU A 432 0.37 15.76 -4.12
CA GLU A 432 1.13 15.97 -2.89
C GLU A 432 1.21 17.46 -2.56
N GLU A 433 1.59 18.30 -3.53
CA GLU A 433 1.64 19.75 -3.35
C GLU A 433 0.27 20.30 -2.91
N ARG A 434 -0.82 19.92 -3.58
CA ARG A 434 -2.17 20.30 -3.17
C ARG A 434 -2.50 19.88 -1.74
N GLY A 435 -2.12 18.65 -1.38
CA GLY A 435 -2.34 18.11 -0.05
C GLY A 435 -1.51 18.83 1.03
N GLU A 436 -0.26 19.19 0.75
CA GLU A 436 0.58 19.98 1.65
C GLU A 436 0.00 21.39 1.88
N LYS A 437 -0.47 22.05 0.81
CA LYS A 437 -1.14 23.37 0.93
C LYS A 437 -2.38 23.32 1.82
N PHE A 438 -3.16 22.26 1.72
CA PHE A 438 -4.29 22.02 2.65
C PHE A 438 -3.80 21.93 4.10
N ILE A 439 -2.75 21.12 4.36
CA ILE A 439 -2.20 20.92 5.70
C ILE A 439 -1.61 22.22 6.26
N GLU A 440 -0.81 22.92 5.46
CA GLU A 440 -0.22 24.21 5.84
C GLU A 440 -1.30 25.23 6.23
N ARG A 441 -2.36 25.33 5.41
CA ARG A 441 -3.44 26.28 5.67
C ARG A 441 -4.28 25.91 6.88
N PHE A 442 -4.57 24.64 7.09
CA PHE A 442 -5.21 24.16 8.32
C PHE A 442 -4.39 24.53 9.56
N ARG A 443 -3.07 24.29 9.54
CA ARG A 443 -2.19 24.61 10.67
C ARG A 443 -2.17 26.11 11.00
N ALA A 444 -2.30 26.96 9.98
CA ALA A 444 -2.39 28.42 10.17
C ALA A 444 -3.66 28.88 10.91
N HIS A 445 -4.72 28.04 10.93
CA HIS A 445 -5.95 28.29 11.67
C HIS A 445 -5.96 27.71 13.09
N LEU A 446 -4.90 26.99 13.48
CA LEU A 446 -4.79 26.50 14.86
C LEU A 446 -4.41 27.66 15.80
N PRO A 447 -4.91 27.67 17.05
CA PRO A 447 -4.48 28.68 18.04
C PRO A 447 -2.97 28.64 18.23
N SER A 448 -2.34 29.81 18.18
CA SER A 448 -0.94 29.94 18.59
C SER A 448 -0.88 29.74 20.12
N TYR A 449 -0.19 28.70 20.57
CA TYR A 449 0.11 28.47 22.00
C TYR A 449 1.38 29.20 22.39
#